data_022fe112b3b5e1d9466e06c66d658fd1
#
_entry.id   022fe112b3b5e1d9466e06c66d658fd1
#
_cell.length_a   1.000
_cell.length_b   1.000
_cell.length_c   1.000
_cell.angle_alpha   90.00
_cell.angle_beta   90.00
_cell.angle_gamma   90.00
#
_symmetry.space_group_name_H-M   'P 1'
#
loop_
_entity.id
_entity.type
_entity.pdbx_description
1 polymer ?
#
loop_
_entity_poly.entity_id
_entity_poly.type
_entity_poly.pdbx_seq_one_letter_code
_entity_poly.pdbx_strand_id
1 'polypeptide(L)'
;MTEISSAASARSTSRLRPVLRDSAMTPPQHACHASSVRHSIGHTGHMTERDESKSQHPAVVVVYLLRDGADGPEVLLGEKRRGLGTGRVVGPGGKREGVETAVETAVREVAEEVGLRIDPADLEARGTLDYRFPFRPSWSQVSDVFVCHRWQGDPSGGDELEPSWVPVGAVPYDAMWDDARYWLPGVLAGGRVDARVVFAEDNASVAGFTGTGIGEPA
;
A
#
# COMPACT_ATOMS: atom_id res chain seq x y z
N MET A 1 -13.56 38.43 49.93
CA MET A 1 -12.28 38.36 50.66
C MET A 1 -11.40 37.44 49.85
N THR A 2 -10.57 38.11 49.07
CA THR A 2 -9.09 38.09 49.10
C THR A 2 -8.51 36.87 48.33
N GLU A 3 -7.60 36.90 47.43
CA GLU A 3 -6.87 37.89 46.64
C GLU A 3 -6.13 37.13 45.51
N ILE A 4 -6.10 37.67 44.39
CA ILE A 4 -5.15 37.88 43.32
C ILE A 4 -3.68 37.56 43.70
N SER A 5 -2.96 36.80 42.85
CA SER A 5 -1.54 37.09 42.57
C SER A 5 -1.16 36.68 41.14
N SER A 6 -0.69 37.69 40.44
CA SER A 6 -0.06 37.77 39.12
C SER A 6 1.44 37.66 39.24
N ALA A 7 2.10 37.08 38.22
CA ALA A 7 3.46 37.39 37.75
C ALA A 7 3.66 36.66 36.41
N ALA A 8 3.76 37.19 35.32
CA ALA A 8 4.54 38.12 34.49
C ALA A 8 6.00 37.72 34.28
N SER A 9 6.30 37.57 32.96
CA SER A 9 7.51 37.96 32.23
C SER A 9 8.76 37.07 32.24
N ALA A 10 9.19 36.60 31.08
CA ALA A 10 10.37 37.15 30.42
C ALA A 10 10.56 36.61 29.00
N ARG A 11 10.69 37.51 28.06
CA ARG A 11 11.11 37.32 26.66
C ARG A 11 12.63 37.12 26.60
N SER A 12 13.10 36.26 25.71
CA SER A 12 14.48 36.37 25.21
C SER A 12 14.52 36.05 23.72
N THR A 13 14.76 37.11 22.97
CA THR A 13 15.07 37.12 21.53
C THR A 13 16.55 36.91 21.37
N SER A 14 16.98 35.96 20.56
CA SER A 14 18.34 35.94 20.03
C SER A 14 18.27 35.70 18.52
N ARG A 15 18.55 36.78 17.79
CA ARG A 15 18.83 36.77 16.34
C ARG A 15 20.33 36.49 16.16
N LEU A 16 20.69 35.61 15.27
CA LEU A 16 21.99 35.60 14.63
C LEU A 16 21.82 35.42 13.13
N ARG A 17 22.51 36.33 12.41
CA ARG A 17 22.51 36.58 10.97
C ARG A 17 23.48 35.64 10.22
N PRO A 18 23.41 35.60 8.87
CA PRO A 18 24.04 34.58 8.04
C PRO A 18 25.48 34.95 7.65
N VAL A 19 26.28 33.94 7.35
CA VAL A 19 27.60 34.08 6.71
C VAL A 19 27.53 33.49 5.30
N LEU A 20 27.57 34.34 4.32
CA LEU A 20 27.90 34.08 2.91
C LEU A 20 29.41 33.81 2.79
N ARG A 21 29.80 32.78 2.06
CA ARG A 21 31.08 32.75 1.34
C ARG A 21 30.96 32.00 0.02
N ASP A 22 31.10 32.77 -1.03
CA ASP A 22 31.45 32.35 -2.39
C ASP A 22 32.77 31.58 -2.44
N SER A 23 32.84 30.61 -3.33
CA SER A 23 34.04 30.35 -4.14
C SER A 23 33.72 29.43 -5.29
N ALA A 24 33.69 29.99 -6.47
CA ALA A 24 33.73 29.35 -7.76
C ALA A 24 35.09 28.67 -7.98
N MET A 25 35.09 27.45 -8.52
CA MET A 25 36.23 26.88 -9.21
C MET A 25 35.77 26.03 -10.41
N THR A 26 36.11 26.56 -11.57
CA THR A 26 35.96 25.94 -12.90
C THR A 26 37.03 24.87 -13.11
N PRO A 27 36.74 23.70 -13.70
CA PRO A 27 37.78 22.80 -14.18
C PRO A 27 38.15 23.07 -15.64
N PRO A 28 39.39 22.72 -16.07
CA PRO A 28 39.90 23.01 -17.39
C PRO A 28 39.45 22.01 -18.46
N GLN A 29 39.24 22.52 -19.65
CA GLN A 29 39.06 21.79 -20.91
C GLN A 29 40.37 21.22 -21.41
N HIS A 30 40.38 19.93 -21.74
CA HIS A 30 41.38 19.37 -22.68
C HIS A 30 40.65 18.71 -23.84
N ALA A 31 40.81 19.30 -25.00
CA ALA A 31 40.51 18.71 -26.30
C ALA A 31 41.66 17.83 -26.77
N CYS A 32 41.39 16.70 -27.37
CA CYS A 32 42.23 16.09 -28.41
C CYS A 32 41.45 15.07 -29.23
N HIS A 33 41.27 15.45 -30.46
CA HIS A 33 41.41 14.76 -31.76
C HIS A 33 40.68 13.42 -32.06
N ALA A 34 40.01 13.55 -33.18
CA ALA A 34 39.29 12.57 -33.99
C ALA A 34 40.15 11.40 -34.47
N SER A 35 39.50 10.26 -34.58
CA SER A 35 39.78 9.32 -35.69
C SER A 35 38.51 8.54 -36.06
N SER A 36 38.13 8.69 -37.31
CA SER A 36 36.99 8.12 -38.00
C SER A 36 37.26 6.65 -38.30
N VAL A 37 36.37 5.74 -37.86
CA VAL A 37 36.13 4.47 -38.52
C VAL A 37 34.65 4.20 -38.55
N ARG A 38 34.09 4.23 -39.78
CA ARG A 38 32.69 3.82 -40.04
C ARG A 38 32.66 2.27 -40.04
N HIS A 39 31.87 1.70 -39.16
CA HIS A 39 31.30 0.38 -39.35
C HIS A 39 29.80 0.44 -39.06
N SER A 40 29.07 0.31 -40.15
CA SER A 40 27.63 0.08 -40.15
C SER A 40 27.34 -1.32 -39.64
N ILE A 41 26.72 -1.46 -38.51
CA ILE A 41 26.06 -2.71 -38.10
C ILE A 41 24.75 -2.33 -37.41
N GLY A 42 23.66 -2.95 -37.90
CA GLY A 42 22.28 -2.65 -37.59
C GLY A 42 21.98 -2.61 -36.09
N HIS A 43 21.30 -1.54 -35.69
CA HIS A 43 20.63 -1.45 -34.41
C HIS A 43 19.28 -2.14 -34.53
N THR A 44 19.25 -3.44 -34.26
CA THR A 44 18.03 -4.07 -33.75
C THR A 44 17.84 -3.50 -32.34
N GLY A 45 16.88 -2.60 -32.23
CA GLY A 45 16.42 -2.10 -30.93
C GLY A 45 16.04 -3.28 -30.05
N HIS A 46 16.85 -3.53 -29.03
CA HIS A 46 16.47 -4.39 -27.92
C HIS A 46 15.43 -3.61 -27.10
N MET A 47 14.16 -3.70 -27.53
CA MET A 47 13.06 -3.48 -26.64
C MET A 47 13.24 -4.49 -25.51
N THR A 48 13.54 -3.99 -24.32
CA THR A 48 13.40 -4.78 -23.11
C THR A 48 11.96 -5.30 -23.08
N GLU A 49 11.80 -6.56 -23.48
CA GLU A 49 10.59 -7.33 -23.17
C GLU A 49 10.43 -7.22 -21.65
N ARG A 50 9.48 -6.39 -21.24
CA ARG A 50 8.89 -6.55 -19.92
C ARG A 50 8.37 -7.98 -19.91
N ASP A 51 8.97 -8.80 -19.05
CA ASP A 51 8.58 -10.18 -18.79
C ASP A 51 7.06 -10.19 -18.47
N GLU A 52 6.26 -10.34 -19.53
CA GLU A 52 4.85 -10.69 -19.46
C GLU A 52 4.71 -12.19 -19.17
N SER A 53 5.44 -12.67 -18.18
CA SER A 53 5.08 -13.86 -17.46
C SER A 53 3.78 -13.51 -16.73
N LYS A 54 2.64 -13.60 -17.44
CA LYS A 54 1.31 -13.56 -16.84
C LYS A 54 1.35 -14.49 -15.65
N SER A 55 1.28 -13.92 -14.46
CA SER A 55 1.23 -14.70 -13.23
C SER A 55 0.23 -15.83 -13.42
N GLN A 56 0.68 -17.10 -13.30
CA GLN A 56 -0.18 -18.29 -13.42
C GLN A 56 -1.19 -18.37 -12.25
N HIS A 57 -1.19 -17.38 -11.35
CA HIS A 57 -2.00 -17.33 -10.16
C HIS A 57 -3.18 -16.37 -10.34
N PRO A 58 -4.32 -16.67 -9.69
CA PRO A 58 -5.48 -15.80 -9.68
C PRO A 58 -5.10 -14.38 -9.26
N ALA A 59 -5.66 -13.39 -9.96
CA ALA A 59 -5.57 -12.00 -9.59
C ALA A 59 -6.73 -11.67 -8.66
N VAL A 60 -6.43 -10.98 -7.56
CA VAL A 60 -7.41 -10.51 -6.57
C VAL A 60 -7.17 -9.04 -6.27
N VAL A 61 -8.08 -8.39 -5.59
CA VAL A 61 -7.92 -7.03 -5.07
C VAL A 61 -8.24 -6.99 -3.59
N VAL A 62 -7.67 -6.01 -2.90
CA VAL A 62 -8.08 -5.59 -1.56
C VAL A 62 -8.14 -4.06 -1.51
N VAL A 63 -9.18 -3.52 -0.87
CA VAL A 63 -9.42 -2.08 -0.75
C VAL A 63 -9.48 -1.68 0.72
N TYR A 64 -8.67 -0.72 1.12
CA TYR A 64 -8.72 -0.12 2.45
C TYR A 64 -9.39 1.25 2.35
N LEU A 65 -10.64 1.34 2.84
CA LEU A 65 -11.34 2.62 2.94
C LEU A 65 -10.93 3.31 4.23
N LEU A 66 -10.49 4.56 4.12
CA LEU A 66 -9.97 5.35 5.24
C LEU A 66 -10.81 6.60 5.43
N ARG A 67 -11.17 6.91 6.67
CA ARG A 67 -11.85 8.15 7.06
C ARG A 67 -11.22 8.81 8.28
N ASP A 68 -11.53 10.07 8.49
CA ASP A 68 -11.27 10.74 9.76
C ASP A 68 -12.41 10.40 10.74
N GLY A 69 -12.09 9.66 11.78
CA GLY A 69 -12.98 9.37 12.91
C GLY A 69 -12.86 10.43 14.00
N ALA A 70 -13.68 10.31 15.05
CA ALA A 70 -13.69 11.27 16.17
C ALA A 70 -12.36 11.28 16.93
N ASP A 71 -11.70 10.14 17.03
CA ASP A 71 -10.47 9.95 17.82
C ASP A 71 -9.23 9.74 16.92
N GLY A 72 -9.34 10.03 15.63
CA GLY A 72 -8.27 9.86 14.66
C GLY A 72 -8.68 9.03 13.44
N PRO A 73 -7.72 8.67 12.56
CA PRO A 73 -8.02 7.94 11.35
C PRO A 73 -8.52 6.52 11.63
N GLU A 74 -9.54 6.12 10.87
CA GLU A 74 -10.16 4.80 10.93
C GLU A 74 -10.09 4.13 9.56
N VAL A 75 -9.99 2.79 9.56
CA VAL A 75 -10.05 1.93 8.38
C VAL A 75 -11.26 1.01 8.46
N LEU A 76 -11.94 0.79 7.31
CA LEU A 76 -13.02 -0.18 7.22
C LEU A 76 -12.43 -1.58 7.05
N LEU A 77 -12.68 -2.44 8.02
CA LEU A 77 -12.32 -3.86 8.02
C LEU A 77 -13.56 -4.70 8.32
N GLY A 78 -13.49 -5.99 8.03
CA GLY A 78 -14.57 -6.88 8.39
C GLY A 78 -14.10 -8.31 8.62
N GLU A 79 -14.87 -9.06 9.39
CA GLU A 79 -14.66 -10.49 9.54
C GLU A 79 -15.19 -11.24 8.31
N LYS A 80 -14.30 -12.00 7.66
CA LYS A 80 -14.66 -12.76 6.46
C LYS A 80 -15.43 -14.02 6.84
N ARG A 81 -16.64 -14.13 6.30
CA ARG A 81 -17.59 -15.22 6.61
C ARG A 81 -17.48 -16.40 5.68
N ARG A 82 -16.93 -16.22 4.46
CA ARG A 82 -16.83 -17.25 3.42
C ARG A 82 -15.52 -17.21 2.66
N GLY A 83 -15.14 -18.33 2.06
CA GLY A 83 -14.00 -18.43 1.16
C GLY A 83 -12.65 -18.50 1.86
N LEU A 84 -11.59 -18.12 1.14
CA LEU A 84 -10.23 -18.10 1.67
C LEU A 84 -10.11 -17.01 2.74
N GLY A 85 -9.64 -17.40 3.94
CA GLY A 85 -9.52 -16.50 5.07
C GLY A 85 -10.78 -16.37 5.94
N THR A 86 -11.76 -17.27 5.81
CA THR A 86 -12.92 -17.30 6.71
C THR A 86 -12.49 -17.24 8.19
N GLY A 87 -13.12 -16.36 8.96
CA GLY A 87 -12.79 -16.06 10.36
C GLY A 87 -11.65 -15.07 10.56
N ARG A 88 -11.03 -14.58 9.49
CA ARG A 88 -10.01 -13.52 9.57
C ARG A 88 -10.62 -12.15 9.33
N VAL A 89 -10.01 -11.13 9.93
CA VAL A 89 -10.31 -9.74 9.65
C VAL A 89 -9.55 -9.31 8.41
N VAL A 90 -10.26 -8.73 7.44
CA VAL A 90 -9.71 -8.31 6.15
C VAL A 90 -10.34 -6.99 5.69
N GLY A 91 -9.74 -6.33 4.71
CA GLY A 91 -10.39 -5.28 3.92
C GLY A 91 -11.34 -5.90 2.89
N PRO A 92 -12.38 -5.18 2.42
CA PRO A 92 -13.21 -5.64 1.31
C PRO A 92 -12.38 -5.92 0.07
N GLY A 93 -12.75 -6.98 -0.66
CA GLY A 93 -12.02 -7.40 -1.84
C GLY A 93 -12.23 -8.85 -2.21
N GLY A 94 -11.85 -9.17 -3.45
CA GLY A 94 -12.07 -10.49 -3.99
C GLY A 94 -11.36 -10.75 -5.31
N LYS A 95 -11.83 -11.76 -6.05
CA LYS A 95 -11.21 -12.22 -7.29
C LYS A 95 -11.67 -11.39 -8.47
N ARG A 96 -10.73 -11.16 -9.39
CA ARG A 96 -11.07 -10.59 -10.70
C ARG A 96 -11.90 -11.59 -11.50
N GLU A 97 -12.95 -11.09 -12.13
CA GLU A 97 -13.85 -11.88 -12.97
C GLU A 97 -13.67 -11.53 -14.45
N GLY A 98 -13.68 -12.57 -15.29
CA GLY A 98 -13.60 -12.41 -16.74
C GLY A 98 -12.45 -11.52 -17.19
N VAL A 99 -12.77 -10.37 -17.79
CA VAL A 99 -11.82 -9.39 -18.34
C VAL A 99 -11.70 -8.11 -17.50
N GLU A 100 -12.23 -8.13 -16.27
CA GLU A 100 -12.16 -6.97 -15.38
C GLU A 100 -10.74 -6.47 -15.19
N THR A 101 -10.57 -5.17 -15.11
CA THR A 101 -9.36 -4.54 -14.56
C THR A 101 -9.37 -4.63 -13.03
N ALA A 102 -8.23 -4.42 -12.38
CA ALA A 102 -8.16 -4.38 -10.92
C ALA A 102 -9.07 -3.29 -10.33
N VAL A 103 -9.17 -2.14 -11.00
CA VAL A 103 -10.04 -1.03 -10.59
C VAL A 103 -11.52 -1.41 -10.67
N GLU A 104 -11.96 -2.03 -11.75
CA GLU A 104 -13.35 -2.48 -11.91
C GLU A 104 -13.71 -3.53 -10.86
N THR A 105 -12.81 -4.49 -10.59
CA THR A 105 -12.97 -5.46 -9.53
C THR A 105 -13.10 -4.79 -8.16
N ALA A 106 -12.23 -3.81 -7.85
CA ALA A 106 -12.27 -3.09 -6.58
C ALA A 106 -13.60 -2.36 -6.36
N VAL A 107 -14.12 -1.71 -7.40
CA VAL A 107 -15.43 -1.04 -7.35
C VAL A 107 -16.56 -2.03 -7.12
N ARG A 108 -16.57 -3.15 -7.83
CA ARG A 108 -17.59 -4.20 -7.69
C ARG A 108 -17.55 -4.82 -6.29
N GLU A 109 -16.39 -5.26 -5.83
CA GLU A 109 -16.24 -5.95 -4.53
C GLU A 109 -16.62 -5.04 -3.35
N VAL A 110 -16.25 -3.77 -3.38
CA VAL A 110 -16.68 -2.82 -2.33
C VAL A 110 -18.21 -2.63 -2.33
N ALA A 111 -18.84 -2.60 -3.52
CA ALA A 111 -20.29 -2.50 -3.60
C ALA A 111 -21.00 -3.78 -3.12
N GLU A 112 -20.48 -4.95 -3.43
CA GLU A 112 -21.07 -6.25 -3.11
C GLU A 112 -20.86 -6.61 -1.63
N GLU A 113 -19.65 -6.44 -1.09
CA GLU A 113 -19.31 -6.88 0.26
C GLU A 113 -19.75 -5.88 1.36
N VAL A 114 -19.70 -4.57 1.07
CA VAL A 114 -19.95 -3.53 2.10
C VAL A 114 -20.98 -2.47 1.70
N GLY A 115 -21.61 -2.59 0.53
CA GLY A 115 -22.70 -1.71 0.09
C GLY A 115 -22.30 -0.27 -0.27
N LEU A 116 -21.01 0.03 -0.34
CA LEU A 116 -20.50 1.37 -0.63
C LEU A 116 -20.28 1.55 -2.14
N ARG A 117 -20.47 2.79 -2.62
CA ARG A 117 -20.15 3.18 -4.00
C ARG A 117 -18.93 4.06 -4.03
N ILE A 118 -17.91 3.64 -4.77
CA ILE A 118 -16.68 4.39 -5.00
C ILE A 118 -16.56 4.80 -6.47
N ASP A 119 -16.04 6.01 -6.72
CA ASP A 119 -15.65 6.41 -8.06
C ASP A 119 -14.29 5.75 -8.38
N PRO A 120 -14.11 5.12 -9.55
CA PRO A 120 -12.81 4.58 -9.97
C PRO A 120 -11.65 5.57 -9.83
N ALA A 121 -11.91 6.87 -10.03
CA ALA A 121 -10.92 7.93 -9.90
C ALA A 121 -10.48 8.21 -8.46
N ASP A 122 -11.23 7.74 -7.44
CA ASP A 122 -10.90 7.89 -6.03
C ASP A 122 -10.09 6.71 -5.48
N LEU A 123 -9.85 5.68 -6.30
CA LEU A 123 -8.99 4.56 -5.93
C LEU A 123 -7.51 4.90 -6.12
N GLU A 124 -6.75 4.83 -5.06
CA GLU A 124 -5.32 5.02 -5.06
C GLU A 124 -4.60 3.66 -5.02
N ALA A 125 -3.93 3.29 -6.11
CA ALA A 125 -3.14 2.06 -6.14
C ALA A 125 -1.94 2.19 -5.18
N ARG A 126 -1.83 1.24 -4.26
CA ARG A 126 -0.76 1.17 -3.24
C ARG A 126 0.24 0.06 -3.51
N GLY A 127 0.07 -0.69 -4.58
CA GLY A 127 1.02 -1.67 -5.07
C GLY A 127 0.46 -3.08 -5.16
N THR A 128 1.35 -4.08 -5.10
CA THR A 128 1.01 -5.47 -5.40
C THR A 128 1.67 -6.43 -4.42
N LEU A 129 0.94 -7.46 -4.01
CA LEU A 129 1.40 -8.55 -3.17
C LEU A 129 1.31 -9.88 -3.92
N ASP A 130 2.43 -10.56 -4.09
CA ASP A 130 2.52 -11.89 -4.70
C ASP A 130 2.57 -12.95 -3.59
N TYR A 131 1.41 -13.52 -3.26
CA TYR A 131 1.26 -14.53 -2.22
C TYR A 131 1.61 -15.92 -2.72
N ARG A 132 2.52 -16.59 -2.03
CA ARG A 132 2.98 -17.94 -2.31
C ARG A 132 2.68 -18.86 -1.14
N PHE A 133 1.94 -19.92 -1.44
CA PHE A 133 1.63 -21.01 -0.53
C PHE A 133 2.25 -22.32 -1.07
N PRO A 134 3.56 -22.60 -0.79
CA PRO A 134 4.24 -23.77 -1.35
C PRO A 134 3.58 -25.10 -0.99
N PHE A 135 2.99 -25.16 0.21
CA PHE A 135 2.31 -26.36 0.73
C PHE A 135 0.83 -26.44 0.36
N ARG A 136 0.28 -25.34 -0.23
CA ARG A 136 -1.08 -25.27 -0.74
C ARG A 136 -1.17 -24.38 -1.98
N PRO A 137 -0.58 -24.80 -3.11
CA PRO A 137 -0.39 -23.96 -4.30
C PRO A 137 -1.67 -23.31 -4.83
N SER A 138 -2.83 -23.95 -4.64
CA SER A 138 -4.15 -23.41 -5.05
C SER A 138 -4.57 -22.14 -4.30
N TRP A 139 -3.88 -21.79 -3.22
CA TRP A 139 -4.11 -20.55 -2.46
C TRP A 139 -3.19 -19.41 -2.93
N SER A 140 -2.16 -19.72 -3.74
CA SER A 140 -1.27 -18.70 -4.27
C SER A 140 -2.02 -17.76 -5.20
N GLN A 141 -1.80 -16.45 -5.03
CA GLN A 141 -2.53 -15.39 -5.74
C GLN A 141 -1.73 -14.10 -5.78
N VAL A 142 -2.10 -13.21 -6.67
CA VAL A 142 -1.53 -11.86 -6.75
C VAL A 142 -2.63 -10.86 -6.39
N SER A 143 -2.38 -10.01 -5.40
CA SER A 143 -3.33 -9.03 -4.91
C SER A 143 -2.89 -7.61 -5.27
N ASP A 144 -3.73 -6.88 -5.99
CA ASP A 144 -3.58 -5.44 -6.13
C ASP A 144 -4.17 -4.76 -4.90
N VAL A 145 -3.42 -3.84 -4.29
CA VAL A 145 -3.77 -3.13 -3.06
C VAL A 145 -4.20 -1.71 -3.39
N PHE A 146 -5.38 -1.33 -2.92
CA PHE A 146 -5.94 0.01 -3.07
C PHE A 146 -6.25 0.65 -1.73
N VAL A 147 -6.20 1.98 -1.71
CA VAL A 147 -6.75 2.84 -0.65
C VAL A 147 -7.81 3.75 -1.27
N CYS A 148 -8.86 4.05 -0.53
CA CYS A 148 -9.91 4.97 -0.94
C CYS A 148 -10.34 5.84 0.24
N HIS A 149 -10.44 7.17 0.00
CA HIS A 149 -10.85 8.15 1.02
C HIS A 149 -12.22 8.74 0.76
N ARG A 150 -12.88 8.40 -0.37
CA ARG A 150 -14.17 8.95 -0.76
C ARG A 150 -15.10 7.87 -1.29
N TRP A 151 -16.32 7.87 -0.82
CA TRP A 151 -17.37 6.94 -1.23
C TRP A 151 -18.74 7.56 -0.97
N GLN A 152 -19.78 6.87 -1.38
CA GLN A 152 -21.18 7.20 -1.12
C GLN A 152 -21.85 6.05 -0.40
N GLY A 153 -22.76 6.38 0.52
CA GLY A 153 -23.51 5.42 1.34
C GLY A 153 -22.86 5.14 2.69
N ASP A 154 -23.52 4.30 3.47
CA ASP A 154 -23.04 3.81 4.75
C ASP A 154 -22.69 2.32 4.62
N PRO A 155 -21.60 1.84 5.27
CA PRO A 155 -21.23 0.44 5.20
C PRO A 155 -22.34 -0.45 5.77
N SER A 156 -22.64 -1.52 5.07
CA SER A 156 -23.60 -2.53 5.49
C SER A 156 -23.02 -3.92 5.28
N GLY A 157 -23.18 -4.80 6.27
CA GLY A 157 -22.72 -6.17 6.17
C GLY A 157 -23.48 -6.96 5.12
N GLY A 158 -22.75 -7.85 4.44
CA GLY A 158 -23.27 -8.81 3.49
C GLY A 158 -23.08 -10.26 3.96
N ASP A 159 -23.30 -11.18 3.05
CA ASP A 159 -23.11 -12.61 3.30
C ASP A 159 -21.64 -13.00 3.49
N GLU A 160 -20.71 -12.18 2.96
CA GLU A 160 -19.28 -12.50 2.93
C GLU A 160 -18.45 -11.73 3.94
N LEU A 161 -18.83 -10.48 4.27
CA LEU A 161 -18.08 -9.61 5.16
C LEU A 161 -19.02 -8.87 6.12
N GLU A 162 -18.66 -8.80 7.40
CA GLU A 162 -19.30 -7.94 8.40
C GLU A 162 -18.40 -6.74 8.68
N PRO A 163 -18.67 -5.57 8.09
CA PRO A 163 -17.77 -4.42 8.17
C PRO A 163 -17.89 -3.67 9.50
N SER A 164 -16.76 -3.14 9.96
CA SER A 164 -16.66 -2.21 11.08
C SER A 164 -15.55 -1.21 10.87
N TRP A 165 -15.74 0.01 11.38
CA TRP A 165 -14.68 1.02 11.43
C TRP A 165 -13.75 0.72 12.59
N VAL A 166 -12.45 0.62 12.30
CA VAL A 166 -11.40 0.30 13.27
C VAL A 166 -10.39 1.45 13.29
N PRO A 167 -10.06 2.03 14.45
CA PRO A 167 -8.98 3.00 14.54
C PRO A 167 -7.69 2.42 13.97
N VAL A 168 -6.98 3.18 13.14
CA VAL A 168 -5.73 2.71 12.48
C VAL A 168 -4.70 2.23 13.51
N GLY A 169 -4.64 2.88 14.67
CA GLY A 169 -3.77 2.45 15.76
C GLY A 169 -4.23 1.21 16.55
N ALA A 170 -5.41 0.65 16.22
CA ALA A 170 -5.99 -0.52 16.90
C ALA A 170 -6.36 -1.65 15.90
N VAL A 171 -5.74 -1.66 14.73
CA VAL A 171 -5.93 -2.73 13.74
C VAL A 171 -5.56 -4.08 14.36
N PRO A 172 -6.47 -5.08 14.31
CA PRO A 172 -6.29 -6.35 15.00
C PRO A 172 -5.43 -7.31 14.17
N TYR A 173 -4.14 -7.03 14.02
CA TYR A 173 -3.21 -7.83 13.19
C TYR A 173 -3.19 -9.31 13.54
N ASP A 174 -3.39 -9.68 14.81
CA ASP A 174 -3.46 -11.09 15.24
C ASP A 174 -4.69 -11.83 14.69
N ALA A 175 -5.75 -11.12 14.33
CA ALA A 175 -6.95 -11.66 13.69
C ALA A 175 -6.87 -11.59 12.15
N MET A 176 -5.85 -10.99 11.58
CA MET A 176 -5.62 -10.89 10.14
C MET A 176 -4.75 -12.06 9.61
N TRP A 177 -4.44 -12.06 8.32
CA TRP A 177 -3.34 -12.86 7.80
C TRP A 177 -2.01 -12.35 8.37
N ASP A 178 -1.10 -13.24 8.71
CA ASP A 178 0.14 -12.90 9.40
C ASP A 178 1.03 -11.88 8.64
N ASP A 179 0.91 -11.83 7.32
CA ASP A 179 1.62 -10.87 6.47
C ASP A 179 1.18 -9.42 6.69
N ALA A 180 -0.08 -9.20 7.09
CA ALA A 180 -0.63 -7.85 7.20
C ALA A 180 0.16 -6.95 8.16
N ARG A 181 0.68 -7.49 9.26
CA ARG A 181 1.48 -6.75 10.25
C ARG A 181 2.77 -6.16 9.70
N TYR A 182 3.28 -6.69 8.57
CA TYR A 182 4.55 -6.23 8.00
C TYR A 182 4.40 -5.12 6.98
N TRP A 183 3.28 -5.05 6.25
CA TRP A 183 3.12 -4.10 5.15
C TRP A 183 1.94 -3.13 5.34
N LEU A 184 0.85 -3.57 5.96
CA LEU A 184 -0.37 -2.77 6.07
C LEU A 184 -0.16 -1.47 6.87
N PRO A 185 0.61 -1.43 7.98
CA PRO A 185 0.89 -0.16 8.68
C PRO A 185 1.48 0.90 7.75
N GLY A 186 2.42 0.51 6.88
CA GLY A 186 3.03 1.40 5.89
C GLY A 186 2.02 1.91 4.86
N VAL A 187 1.13 1.05 4.37
CA VAL A 187 0.07 1.42 3.41
C VAL A 187 -0.95 2.37 4.04
N LEU A 188 -1.39 2.10 5.27
CA LEU A 188 -2.32 2.97 6.00
C LEU A 188 -1.71 4.34 6.33
N ALA A 189 -0.39 4.42 6.43
CA ALA A 189 0.36 5.68 6.57
C ALA A 189 0.63 6.38 5.22
N GLY A 190 0.03 5.91 4.11
CA GLY A 190 0.17 6.52 2.78
C GLY A 190 1.34 5.96 1.94
N GLY A 191 2.04 4.94 2.42
CA GLY A 191 3.11 4.24 1.70
C GLY A 191 2.60 3.32 0.60
N ARG A 192 3.53 2.59 -0.03
CA ARG A 192 3.28 1.58 -1.07
C ARG A 192 3.94 0.27 -0.68
N VAL A 193 3.42 -0.83 -1.23
CA VAL A 193 3.99 -2.16 -1.08
C VAL A 193 4.08 -2.84 -2.45
N ASP A 194 5.26 -3.40 -2.78
CA ASP A 194 5.44 -4.29 -3.92
C ASP A 194 6.31 -5.45 -3.44
N ALA A 195 5.67 -6.55 -3.06
CA ALA A 195 6.34 -7.63 -2.34
C ALA A 195 5.82 -9.01 -2.70
N ARG A 196 6.70 -10.00 -2.53
CA ARG A 196 6.35 -11.42 -2.49
C ARG A 196 6.35 -11.89 -1.04
N VAL A 197 5.27 -12.55 -0.67
CA VAL A 197 5.05 -13.16 0.64
C VAL A 197 5.04 -14.69 0.48
N VAL A 198 5.86 -15.38 1.23
CA VAL A 198 5.90 -16.85 1.24
C VAL A 198 5.37 -17.34 2.59
N PHE A 199 4.30 -18.14 2.55
CA PHE A 199 3.74 -18.76 3.74
C PHE A 199 4.42 -20.08 4.09
N ALA A 200 4.50 -20.37 5.38
CA ALA A 200 5.07 -21.58 5.93
C ALA A 200 4.17 -22.82 5.70
N GLU A 201 4.58 -23.98 6.22
CA GLU A 201 3.86 -25.25 6.07
C GLU A 201 2.46 -25.22 6.68
N ASP A 202 2.26 -24.45 7.74
CA ASP A 202 0.96 -24.24 8.37
C ASP A 202 -0.04 -23.46 7.50
N ASN A 203 0.44 -22.86 6.40
CA ASN A 203 -0.33 -21.98 5.52
C ASN A 203 -0.97 -20.79 6.26
N ALA A 204 -0.40 -20.36 7.35
CA ALA A 204 -0.89 -19.29 8.21
C ALA A 204 0.20 -18.27 8.57
N SER A 205 1.40 -18.78 8.91
CA SER A 205 2.55 -17.94 9.28
C SER A 205 3.39 -17.56 8.06
N VAL A 206 4.00 -16.40 8.10
CA VAL A 206 4.95 -15.97 7.06
C VAL A 206 6.30 -16.61 7.27
N ALA A 207 6.81 -17.30 6.23
CA ALA A 207 8.15 -17.86 6.17
C ALA A 207 9.18 -16.87 5.60
N GLY A 208 8.73 -15.91 4.77
CA GLY A 208 9.64 -14.92 4.18
C GLY A 208 8.93 -13.85 3.37
N PHE A 209 9.65 -12.73 3.26
CA PHE A 209 9.28 -11.58 2.44
C PHE A 209 10.43 -11.20 1.51
N THR A 210 10.08 -10.74 0.30
CA THR A 210 11.03 -10.06 -0.60
C THR A 210 10.32 -8.93 -1.33
N GLY A 211 10.92 -7.73 -1.37
CA GLY A 211 10.30 -6.58 -2.05
C GLY A 211 10.49 -5.28 -1.28
N THR A 212 9.58 -4.33 -1.50
CA THR A 212 9.58 -2.99 -0.91
C THR A 212 8.28 -2.73 -0.14
N GLY A 213 8.30 -1.72 0.76
CA GLY A 213 7.13 -1.36 1.58
C GLY A 213 6.85 -2.35 2.72
N ILE A 214 7.87 -3.09 3.14
CA ILE A 214 7.82 -4.02 4.26
C ILE A 214 8.54 -3.36 5.42
N GLY A 215 7.86 -3.28 6.57
CA GLY A 215 8.40 -2.76 7.81
C GLY A 215 8.67 -3.85 8.83
N GLU A 216 9.03 -3.43 10.04
CA GLU A 216 8.99 -4.31 11.18
C GLU A 216 7.53 -4.66 11.54
N PRO A 217 7.26 -5.85 12.09
CA PRO A 217 5.89 -6.25 12.42
C PRO A 217 5.28 -5.32 13.49
N ALA A 218 4.02 -4.94 13.26
CA ALA A 218 3.22 -4.15 14.20
C ALA A 218 2.74 -4.99 15.39
#